data_45b0b987f7c9193636fd71f7fd911336
#
_entry.id   45b0b987f7c9193636fd71f7fd911336
#
_cell.length_a   1.000
_cell.length_b   1.000
_cell.length_c   1.000
_cell.angle_alpha   90.00
_cell.angle_beta   90.00
_cell.angle_gamma   90.00
#
_symmetry.space_group_name_H-M   'P 1'
#
loop_
_entity.id
_entity.type
_entity.pdbx_description
1 polymer ?
#
loop_
_entity_poly.entity_id
_entity_poly.type
_entity_poly.pdbx_seq_one_letter_code
_entity_poly.pdbx_strand_id
1 'polypeptide(L)'
;AARRRRTEDAGPVGVVDELAAFLPTPRVRETADGDYERFEPAQSIGKVHGFAGNWLVVVKAYAYIARLGDAGLSDASAKAVLNANYLAEQLEMDVPYGPFHHEFAATAGDRDAADVAKRMLDFGVHPPTTKWPEMVPEAMLTEPTEIESRRTLDTLAEAFNNAYSDTDEAIETAPSRTTAGRIDQVDAARNPRLSWQALDE
;
A
#
# COMPACT_ATOMS: atom_id res chain seq x y z
N ALA A 1 8.07 8.55 -13.36
CA ALA A 1 7.37 7.34 -12.94
C ALA A 1 5.89 7.68 -12.84
N ALA A 2 5.06 7.10 -13.72
CA ALA A 2 3.62 7.24 -13.64
C ALA A 2 3.16 6.47 -12.38
N ARG A 3 2.76 7.19 -11.33
CA ARG A 3 2.05 6.58 -10.21
C ARG A 3 0.84 5.83 -10.80
N ARG A 4 0.86 4.51 -10.74
CA ARG A 4 -0.36 3.74 -10.97
C ARG A 4 -1.37 4.25 -9.95
N ARG A 5 -2.38 4.97 -10.43
CA ARG A 5 -3.55 5.26 -9.61
C ARG A 5 -4.12 3.90 -9.25
N ARG A 6 -4.05 3.55 -7.98
CA ARG A 6 -4.75 2.37 -7.47
C ARG A 6 -6.23 2.63 -7.71
N THR A 7 -6.81 1.91 -8.65
CA THR A 7 -8.25 1.95 -8.91
C THR A 7 -9.06 1.32 -7.78
N GLU A 8 -8.36 0.85 -6.76
CA GLU A 8 -8.89 0.08 -5.65
C GLU A 8 -9.25 0.94 -4.43
N ASP A 9 -8.84 2.21 -4.43
CA ASP A 9 -9.03 3.08 -3.28
C ASP A 9 -10.32 3.91 -3.41
N ALA A 10 -10.95 4.22 -2.27
CA ALA A 10 -11.99 5.21 -2.13
C ALA A 10 -11.51 6.29 -1.14
N GLY A 11 -11.55 7.55 -1.55
CA GLY A 11 -11.15 8.69 -0.74
C GLY A 11 -12.35 9.55 -0.39
N PRO A 12 -13.11 9.25 0.68
CA PRO A 12 -14.18 10.11 1.13
C PRO A 12 -13.60 11.46 1.58
N VAL A 13 -14.29 12.54 1.23
CA VAL A 13 -13.88 13.90 1.58
C VAL A 13 -14.95 14.54 2.46
N GLY A 14 -14.56 14.90 3.68
CA GLY A 14 -15.35 15.72 4.58
C GLY A 14 -14.90 17.18 4.52
N VAL A 15 -15.85 18.11 4.55
CA VAL A 15 -15.58 19.54 4.56
C VAL A 15 -16.41 20.22 5.65
N VAL A 16 -16.01 21.43 6.03
CA VAL A 16 -16.83 22.32 6.86
C VAL A 16 -18.05 22.81 6.09
N ASP A 17 -19.11 23.23 6.77
CA ASP A 17 -20.39 23.56 6.15
C ASP A 17 -20.28 24.66 5.08
N GLU A 18 -19.41 25.65 5.28
CA GLU A 18 -19.18 26.74 4.32
C GLU A 18 -18.66 26.24 2.97
N LEU A 19 -17.98 25.11 2.94
CA LEU A 19 -17.44 24.50 1.72
C LEU A 19 -18.35 23.43 1.11
N ALA A 20 -19.42 23.04 1.78
CA ALA A 20 -20.32 21.98 1.33
C ALA A 20 -20.97 22.27 -0.04
N ALA A 21 -21.26 23.55 -0.33
CA ALA A 21 -21.85 23.97 -1.60
C ALA A 21 -20.91 23.78 -2.81
N PHE A 22 -19.60 23.72 -2.58
CA PHE A 22 -18.58 23.62 -3.62
C PHE A 22 -18.14 22.18 -3.91
N LEU A 23 -18.60 21.20 -3.12
CA LEU A 23 -18.25 19.79 -3.32
C LEU A 23 -18.59 19.32 -4.74
N PRO A 24 -17.84 18.36 -5.29
CA PRO A 24 -18.09 17.78 -6.61
C PRO A 24 -19.51 17.23 -6.77
N THR A 25 -19.98 17.20 -8.00
CA THR A 25 -21.27 16.63 -8.40
C THR A 25 -21.08 15.31 -9.15
N PRO A 26 -22.07 14.37 -9.19
CA PRO A 26 -23.35 14.42 -8.50
C PRO A 26 -23.23 14.09 -7.01
N ARG A 27 -24.14 14.64 -6.20
CA ARG A 27 -24.30 14.29 -4.79
C ARG A 27 -25.62 13.56 -4.56
N VAL A 28 -25.74 12.93 -3.42
CA VAL A 28 -26.98 12.24 -2.99
C VAL A 28 -27.45 12.87 -1.70
N ARG A 29 -28.73 13.10 -1.59
CA ARG A 29 -29.40 13.50 -0.33
C ARG A 29 -30.64 12.67 -0.08
N GLU A 30 -31.01 12.56 1.18
CA GLU A 30 -32.28 12.01 1.60
C GLU A 30 -33.40 13.03 1.39
N THR A 31 -34.54 12.57 0.89
CA THR A 31 -35.75 13.37 0.71
C THR A 31 -36.62 13.33 1.97
N ALA A 32 -37.61 14.20 2.06
CA ALA A 32 -38.53 14.26 3.19
C ALA A 32 -39.32 12.92 3.39
N ASP A 33 -39.49 12.15 2.33
CA ASP A 33 -40.21 10.87 2.34
C ASP A 33 -39.29 9.68 2.67
N GLY A 34 -37.98 9.91 2.94
CA GLY A 34 -37.01 8.88 3.27
C GLY A 34 -36.38 8.19 2.05
N ASP A 35 -36.69 8.66 0.85
CA ASP A 35 -36.04 8.22 -0.39
C ASP A 35 -34.72 8.98 -0.63
N TYR A 36 -33.94 8.55 -1.64
CA TYR A 36 -32.69 9.19 -2.02
C TYR A 36 -32.77 9.76 -3.43
N GLU A 37 -32.32 11.01 -3.57
CA GLU A 37 -32.24 11.66 -4.88
C GLU A 37 -30.83 12.17 -5.18
N ARG A 38 -30.50 12.23 -6.46
CA ARG A 38 -29.30 12.93 -6.92
C ARG A 38 -29.59 14.41 -7.07
N PHE A 39 -28.65 15.23 -6.64
CA PHE A 39 -28.74 16.67 -6.81
C PHE A 39 -27.38 17.27 -7.18
N GLU A 40 -27.42 18.46 -7.75
CA GLU A 40 -26.24 19.24 -8.14
C GLU A 40 -26.29 20.60 -7.46
N PRO A 41 -25.39 20.85 -6.47
CA PRO A 41 -25.32 22.19 -5.87
C PRO A 41 -24.93 23.25 -6.91
N ALA A 42 -25.59 24.40 -6.88
CA ALA A 42 -25.39 25.48 -7.87
C ALA A 42 -23.94 26.03 -7.89
N GLN A 43 -23.22 25.90 -6.76
CA GLN A 43 -21.83 26.37 -6.61
C GLN A 43 -20.82 25.23 -6.68
N SER A 44 -21.25 24.01 -7.05
CA SER A 44 -20.34 22.86 -7.17
C SER A 44 -19.20 23.17 -8.13
N ILE A 45 -17.99 22.67 -7.78
CA ILE A 45 -16.84 22.70 -8.71
C ILE A 45 -17.03 21.79 -9.93
N GLY A 46 -18.19 21.15 -10.03
CA GLY A 46 -18.55 20.28 -11.13
C GLY A 46 -18.10 18.82 -10.94
N LYS A 47 -18.17 18.06 -12.02
CA LYS A 47 -17.82 16.64 -12.04
C LYS A 47 -16.32 16.48 -12.19
N VAL A 48 -15.66 15.93 -11.17
CA VAL A 48 -14.19 15.75 -11.15
C VAL A 48 -13.73 14.40 -11.69
N HIS A 49 -14.65 13.45 -11.92
CA HIS A 49 -14.35 12.11 -12.44
C HIS A 49 -15.46 11.58 -13.35
N GLY A 50 -15.15 10.60 -14.19
CA GLY A 50 -16.10 9.97 -15.11
C GLY A 50 -17.22 9.17 -14.44
N PHE A 51 -17.05 8.77 -13.18
CA PHE A 51 -18.01 8.01 -12.38
C PHE A 51 -18.10 8.57 -10.94
N ALA A 52 -19.12 8.16 -10.19
CA ALA A 52 -19.45 8.72 -8.89
C ALA A 52 -18.72 8.03 -7.70
N GLY A 53 -17.55 7.45 -7.93
CA GLY A 53 -16.74 6.78 -6.93
C GLY A 53 -16.64 5.26 -7.11
N ASN A 54 -15.69 4.64 -6.41
CA ASN A 54 -15.45 3.21 -6.43
C ASN A 54 -16.48 2.47 -5.56
N TRP A 55 -17.65 2.22 -6.12
CA TRP A 55 -18.79 1.67 -5.38
C TRP A 55 -18.48 0.35 -4.67
N LEU A 56 -17.82 -0.59 -5.35
CA LEU A 56 -17.45 -1.88 -4.72
C LEU A 56 -16.47 -1.72 -3.57
N VAL A 57 -15.59 -0.75 -3.61
CA VAL A 57 -14.67 -0.42 -2.50
C VAL A 57 -15.44 0.14 -1.32
N VAL A 58 -16.43 1.01 -1.58
CA VAL A 58 -17.30 1.57 -0.52
C VAL A 58 -18.14 0.46 0.14
N VAL A 59 -18.71 -0.47 -0.65
CA VAL A 59 -19.46 -1.62 -0.12
C VAL A 59 -18.55 -2.53 0.72
N LYS A 60 -17.33 -2.78 0.27
CA LYS A 60 -16.34 -3.56 1.04
C LYS A 60 -16.00 -2.88 2.37
N ALA A 61 -15.75 -1.57 2.34
CA ALA A 61 -15.50 -0.79 3.56
C ALA A 61 -16.70 -0.81 4.51
N TYR A 62 -17.92 -0.64 4.00
CA TYR A 62 -19.14 -0.74 4.78
C TYR A 62 -19.28 -2.11 5.48
N ALA A 63 -19.07 -3.18 4.73
CA ALA A 63 -19.16 -4.54 5.28
C ALA A 63 -18.08 -4.79 6.35
N TYR A 64 -16.87 -4.30 6.15
CA TYR A 64 -15.77 -4.37 7.10
C TYR A 64 -16.11 -3.62 8.40
N ILE A 65 -16.55 -2.37 8.30
CA ILE A 65 -16.94 -1.55 9.44
C ILE A 65 -18.12 -2.16 10.20
N ALA A 66 -19.16 -2.56 9.47
CA ALA A 66 -20.34 -3.19 10.08
C ALA A 66 -20.00 -4.53 10.78
N ARG A 67 -19.04 -5.30 10.25
CA ARG A 67 -18.58 -6.56 10.85
C ARG A 67 -17.80 -6.36 12.13
N LEU A 68 -16.96 -5.34 12.19
CA LEU A 68 -16.07 -5.08 13.33
C LEU A 68 -16.77 -4.27 14.44
N GLY A 69 -17.58 -3.29 14.07
CA GLY A 69 -18.13 -2.32 15.02
C GLY A 69 -17.05 -1.48 15.68
N ASP A 70 -17.40 -0.62 16.62
CA ASP A 70 -16.47 0.30 17.29
C ASP A 70 -15.32 -0.42 18.02
N ALA A 71 -15.66 -1.46 18.77
CA ALA A 71 -14.68 -2.23 19.52
C ALA A 71 -13.68 -2.95 18.60
N GLY A 72 -14.19 -3.56 17.51
CA GLY A 72 -13.32 -4.26 16.54
C GLY A 72 -12.43 -3.32 15.75
N LEU A 73 -12.91 -2.13 15.38
CA LEU A 73 -12.10 -1.11 14.71
C LEU A 73 -10.98 -0.58 15.61
N SER A 74 -11.30 -0.34 16.89
CA SER A 74 -10.31 0.07 17.89
C SER A 74 -9.23 -1.01 18.10
N ASP A 75 -9.64 -2.27 18.22
CA ASP A 75 -8.74 -3.42 18.38
C ASP A 75 -7.86 -3.63 17.12
N ALA A 76 -8.42 -3.53 15.92
CA ALA A 76 -7.67 -3.61 14.67
C ALA A 76 -6.58 -2.53 14.59
N SER A 77 -6.94 -1.28 14.92
CA SER A 77 -5.98 -0.17 14.93
C SER A 77 -4.86 -0.38 15.96
N ALA A 78 -5.21 -0.80 17.17
CA ALA A 78 -4.23 -1.07 18.22
C ALA A 78 -3.26 -2.21 17.84
N LYS A 79 -3.77 -3.28 17.21
CA LYS A 79 -2.96 -4.39 16.71
C LYS A 79 -2.03 -3.97 15.57
N ALA A 80 -2.51 -3.15 14.64
CA ALA A 80 -1.67 -2.63 13.55
C ALA A 80 -0.47 -1.83 14.12
N VAL A 81 -0.73 -0.95 15.10
CA VAL A 81 0.32 -0.19 15.79
C VAL A 81 1.29 -1.11 16.53
N LEU A 82 0.77 -2.10 17.26
CA LEU A 82 1.61 -3.06 17.98
C LEU A 82 2.50 -3.86 17.01
N ASN A 83 1.92 -4.36 15.92
CA ASN A 83 2.62 -5.17 14.93
C ASN A 83 3.74 -4.38 14.23
N ALA A 84 3.48 -3.11 13.87
CA ALA A 84 4.48 -2.25 13.25
C ALA A 84 5.68 -2.01 14.18
N ASN A 85 5.43 -1.63 15.43
CA ASN A 85 6.50 -1.40 16.40
C ASN A 85 7.23 -2.71 16.77
N TYR A 86 6.49 -3.82 16.93
CA TYR A 86 7.11 -5.11 17.18
C TYR A 86 8.06 -5.53 16.06
N LEU A 87 7.63 -5.44 14.80
CA LEU A 87 8.45 -5.81 13.65
C LEU A 87 9.67 -4.90 13.53
N ALA A 88 9.49 -3.58 13.67
CA ALA A 88 10.58 -2.62 13.60
C ALA A 88 11.72 -2.92 14.59
N GLU A 89 11.38 -3.32 15.82
CA GLU A 89 12.36 -3.69 16.87
C GLU A 89 13.10 -5.01 16.59
N GLN A 90 12.61 -5.84 15.67
CA GLN A 90 13.26 -7.10 15.31
C GLN A 90 14.24 -6.96 14.13
N LEU A 91 14.27 -5.81 13.46
CA LEU A 91 15.12 -5.58 12.31
C LEU A 91 16.54 -5.20 12.71
N GLU A 92 17.53 -5.75 12.00
CA GLU A 92 18.93 -5.34 12.08
C GLU A 92 19.22 -4.07 11.27
N MET A 93 18.29 -3.69 10.40
CA MET A 93 18.32 -2.46 9.62
C MET A 93 18.02 -1.25 10.49
N ASP A 94 18.55 -0.10 10.14
CA ASP A 94 18.17 1.16 10.80
C ASP A 94 16.73 1.54 10.44
N VAL A 95 15.94 1.88 11.47
CA VAL A 95 14.53 2.26 11.36
C VAL A 95 14.33 3.62 12.01
N PRO A 96 14.54 4.70 11.26
CA PRO A 96 14.43 6.06 11.79
C PRO A 96 13.00 6.45 12.13
N TYR A 97 12.86 7.49 12.97
CA TYR A 97 11.60 8.19 13.27
C TYR A 97 10.56 7.43 14.13
N GLY A 98 10.95 6.46 14.94
CA GLY A 98 10.04 5.83 15.91
C GLY A 98 9.61 6.76 17.07
N PRO A 99 8.56 6.41 17.82
CA PRO A 99 7.70 5.25 17.66
C PRO A 99 6.71 5.40 16.47
N PHE A 100 6.23 4.27 15.96
CA PHE A 100 5.43 4.23 14.74
C PHE A 100 3.93 4.03 15.04
N HIS A 101 3.09 4.49 14.10
CA HIS A 101 1.70 4.09 14.05
C HIS A 101 1.58 2.70 13.38
N HIS A 102 0.98 2.58 12.22
CA HIS A 102 0.72 1.30 11.55
C HIS A 102 1.77 0.91 10.51
N GLU A 103 2.71 1.79 10.20
CA GLU A 103 3.76 1.58 9.21
C GLU A 103 5.08 2.22 9.67
N PHE A 104 6.17 1.73 9.13
CA PHE A 104 7.50 2.29 9.32
C PHE A 104 8.34 2.17 8.05
N ALA A 105 9.39 2.97 7.95
CA ALA A 105 10.38 2.88 6.88
C ALA A 105 11.73 2.46 7.48
N ALA A 106 12.20 1.26 7.13
CA ALA A 106 13.59 0.86 7.35
C ALA A 106 14.46 1.38 6.21
N THR A 107 15.76 1.55 6.44
CA THR A 107 16.71 1.89 5.37
C THR A 107 17.64 0.73 5.07
N ALA A 108 17.87 0.45 3.77
CA ALA A 108 18.86 -0.50 3.32
C ALA A 108 20.30 0.06 3.40
N GLY A 109 20.47 1.29 3.90
CA GLY A 109 21.79 1.92 4.08
C GLY A 109 22.52 2.14 2.75
N ASP A 110 23.70 1.56 2.62
CA ASP A 110 24.52 1.67 1.42
C ASP A 110 24.11 0.68 0.30
N ARG A 111 23.14 -0.19 0.55
CA ARG A 111 22.62 -1.17 -0.42
C ARG A 111 21.41 -0.62 -1.17
N ASP A 112 21.21 -1.07 -2.41
CA ASP A 112 19.99 -0.74 -3.16
C ASP A 112 18.77 -1.46 -2.54
N ALA A 113 17.79 -0.68 -2.07
CA ALA A 113 16.58 -1.23 -1.42
C ALA A 113 15.80 -2.17 -2.33
N ALA A 114 15.80 -1.92 -3.66
CA ALA A 114 15.10 -2.79 -4.61
C ALA A 114 15.82 -4.15 -4.77
N ASP A 115 17.12 -4.19 -4.58
CA ASP A 115 17.88 -5.43 -4.67
C ASP A 115 17.70 -6.27 -3.39
N VAL A 116 17.75 -5.63 -2.21
CA VAL A 116 17.40 -6.28 -0.94
C VAL A 116 15.97 -6.82 -0.99
N ALA A 117 15.01 -6.04 -1.49
CA ALA A 117 13.62 -6.45 -1.65
C ALA A 117 13.47 -7.67 -2.57
N LYS A 118 14.22 -7.73 -3.68
CA LYS A 118 14.26 -8.93 -4.56
C LYS A 118 14.83 -10.15 -3.84
N ARG A 119 15.83 -9.96 -2.97
CA ARG A 119 16.38 -11.03 -2.17
C ARG A 119 15.37 -11.59 -1.18
N MET A 120 14.49 -10.76 -0.61
CA MET A 120 13.39 -11.21 0.26
C MET A 120 12.43 -12.19 -0.44
N LEU A 121 12.22 -12.07 -1.76
CA LEU A 121 11.43 -13.05 -2.53
C LEU A 121 11.98 -14.47 -2.41
N ASP A 122 13.29 -14.63 -2.32
CA ASP A 122 13.94 -15.93 -2.16
C ASP A 122 13.69 -16.58 -0.79
N PHE A 123 13.29 -15.78 0.20
CA PHE A 123 12.82 -16.23 1.51
C PHE A 123 11.30 -16.45 1.58
N GLY A 124 10.59 -16.29 0.45
CA GLY A 124 9.17 -16.59 0.32
C GLY A 124 8.25 -15.53 0.90
N VAL A 125 8.74 -14.32 1.10
CA VAL A 125 7.93 -13.19 1.58
C VAL A 125 7.72 -12.14 0.48
N HIS A 126 6.58 -11.45 0.52
CA HIS A 126 6.34 -10.32 -0.36
C HIS A 126 7.13 -9.11 0.15
N PRO A 127 7.99 -8.52 -0.69
CA PRO A 127 8.82 -7.39 -0.25
C PRO A 127 8.00 -6.12 -0.07
N PRO A 128 8.48 -5.19 0.80
CA PRO A 128 7.83 -3.92 1.02
C PRO A 128 7.99 -2.95 -0.17
N THR A 129 7.31 -1.82 -0.12
CA THR A 129 7.50 -0.73 -1.08
C THR A 129 8.90 -0.13 -0.89
N THR A 130 9.69 -0.09 -1.96
CA THR A 130 11.05 0.46 -1.93
C THR A 130 11.12 1.90 -2.38
N LYS A 131 12.16 2.64 -1.88
CA LYS A 131 12.46 4.03 -2.23
C LYS A 131 11.31 5.00 -1.92
N TRP A 132 10.56 4.69 -0.89
CA TRP A 132 9.51 5.53 -0.33
C TRP A 132 9.41 5.34 1.19
N PRO A 133 9.27 6.40 1.99
CA PRO A 133 9.23 7.83 1.60
C PRO A 133 10.62 8.35 1.18
N GLU A 134 10.65 9.32 0.26
CA GLU A 134 11.90 9.86 -0.31
C GLU A 134 12.86 10.49 0.72
N MET A 135 12.35 10.85 1.90
CA MET A 135 13.15 11.41 3.00
C MET A 135 14.02 10.37 3.72
N VAL A 136 13.74 9.08 3.53
CA VAL A 136 14.56 7.97 4.03
C VAL A 136 15.35 7.40 2.86
N PRO A 137 16.69 7.52 2.84
CA PRO A 137 17.50 6.94 1.78
C PRO A 137 17.32 5.43 1.72
N GLU A 138 17.21 4.88 0.51
CA GLU A 138 17.00 3.44 0.28
C GLU A 138 15.92 2.86 1.19
N ALA A 139 14.79 3.56 1.27
CA ALA A 139 13.67 3.21 2.13
C ALA A 139 13.00 1.90 1.74
N MET A 140 12.55 1.16 2.74
CA MET A 140 11.73 -0.03 2.65
C MET A 140 10.50 0.15 3.54
N LEU A 141 9.41 0.72 2.97
CA LEU A 141 8.18 1.04 3.70
C LEU A 141 7.37 -0.21 3.95
N THR A 142 7.18 -0.54 5.21
CA THR A 142 6.54 -1.76 5.69
C THR A 142 5.32 -1.45 6.53
N GLU A 143 4.21 -2.09 6.20
CA GLU A 143 2.91 -1.97 6.86
C GLU A 143 2.40 -3.37 7.25
N PRO A 144 2.78 -3.91 8.42
CA PRO A 144 2.20 -5.14 8.93
C PRO A 144 0.78 -4.86 9.41
N THR A 145 -0.18 -5.63 8.89
CA THR A 145 -1.59 -5.41 9.19
C THR A 145 -2.01 -6.04 10.54
N GLU A 146 -3.20 -5.71 10.99
CA GLU A 146 -3.79 -6.24 12.23
C GLU A 146 -4.03 -7.74 12.22
N ILE A 147 -4.05 -8.37 11.03
CA ILE A 147 -4.29 -9.81 10.88
C ILE A 147 -3.03 -10.65 11.02
N GLU A 148 -1.85 -10.03 11.03
CA GLU A 148 -0.59 -10.75 11.11
C GLU A 148 -0.38 -11.34 12.50
N SER A 149 0.01 -12.62 12.52
CA SER A 149 0.36 -13.29 13.77
C SER A 149 1.81 -12.97 14.17
N ARG A 150 2.13 -13.07 15.46
CA ARG A 150 3.51 -12.94 15.92
C ARG A 150 4.47 -13.84 15.12
N ARG A 151 4.08 -15.09 14.87
CA ARG A 151 4.91 -16.03 14.08
C ARG A 151 5.16 -15.51 12.67
N THR A 152 4.15 -14.90 12.02
CA THR A 152 4.33 -14.30 10.70
C THR A 152 5.29 -13.13 10.75
N LEU A 153 5.19 -12.29 11.79
CA LEU A 153 6.09 -11.16 11.99
C LEU A 153 7.53 -11.62 12.26
N ASP A 154 7.73 -12.64 13.08
CA ASP A 154 9.03 -13.24 13.34
C ASP A 154 9.66 -13.79 12.03
N THR A 155 8.88 -14.51 11.21
CA THR A 155 9.32 -14.99 9.89
C THR A 155 9.67 -13.85 8.94
N LEU A 156 8.89 -12.76 8.96
CA LEU A 156 9.16 -11.59 8.14
C LEU A 156 10.44 -10.87 8.60
N ALA A 157 10.65 -10.71 9.90
CA ALA A 157 11.88 -10.14 10.46
C ALA A 157 13.13 -10.97 10.07
N GLU A 158 13.04 -12.30 10.18
CA GLU A 158 14.11 -13.20 9.71
C GLU A 158 14.41 -13.02 8.22
N ALA A 159 13.38 -12.89 7.39
CA ALA A 159 13.56 -12.66 5.95
C ALA A 159 14.22 -11.32 5.64
N PHE A 160 13.84 -10.25 6.36
CA PHE A 160 14.49 -8.94 6.26
C PHE A 160 15.96 -9.01 6.64
N ASN A 161 16.26 -9.55 7.83
CA ASN A 161 17.60 -9.60 8.37
C ASN A 161 18.52 -10.49 7.50
N ASN A 162 18.03 -11.66 7.06
CA ASN A 162 18.78 -12.53 6.16
C ASN A 162 19.03 -11.88 4.80
N ALA A 163 18.02 -11.20 4.20
CA ALA A 163 18.20 -10.52 2.93
C ALA A 163 19.17 -9.34 3.05
N TYR A 164 19.11 -8.60 4.15
CA TYR A 164 19.97 -7.46 4.40
C TYR A 164 21.43 -7.84 4.68
N SER A 165 21.66 -8.92 5.45
CA SER A 165 23.00 -9.38 5.84
C SER A 165 23.67 -10.32 4.83
N ASP A 166 22.98 -10.68 3.74
CA ASP A 166 23.52 -11.61 2.72
C ASP A 166 24.68 -10.98 1.92
N THR A 167 25.37 -11.82 1.14
CA THR A 167 26.47 -11.36 0.29
C THR A 167 25.97 -10.47 -0.84
N ASP A 168 26.81 -9.54 -1.28
CA ASP A 168 26.48 -8.63 -2.38
C ASP A 168 26.10 -9.43 -3.65
N GLU A 169 26.83 -10.52 -3.96
CA GLU A 169 26.53 -11.41 -5.09
C GLU A 169 25.12 -12.00 -4.99
N ALA A 170 24.70 -12.47 -3.80
CA ALA A 170 23.39 -13.05 -3.59
C ALA A 170 22.26 -12.00 -3.73
N ILE A 171 22.51 -10.79 -3.30
CA ILE A 171 21.56 -9.67 -3.40
C ILE A 171 21.44 -9.18 -4.85
N GLU A 172 22.56 -8.98 -5.53
CA GLU A 172 22.59 -8.50 -6.93
C GLU A 172 22.00 -9.51 -7.93
N THR A 173 22.10 -10.81 -7.65
CA THR A 173 21.57 -11.87 -8.53
C THR A 173 20.14 -12.29 -8.19
N ALA A 174 19.60 -11.84 -7.06
CA ALA A 174 18.22 -12.16 -6.64
C ALA A 174 17.16 -11.54 -7.58
N PRO A 175 15.98 -12.17 -7.72
CA PRO A 175 15.55 -13.41 -7.09
C PRO A 175 16.08 -14.64 -7.84
N SER A 176 16.49 -15.66 -7.11
CA SER A 176 17.03 -16.93 -7.65
C SER A 176 16.08 -18.13 -7.47
N ARG A 177 15.06 -17.99 -6.60
CA ARG A 177 14.12 -19.07 -6.26
C ARG A 177 12.70 -18.85 -6.81
N THR A 178 12.50 -17.80 -7.60
CA THR A 178 11.23 -17.52 -8.26
C THR A 178 11.27 -18.00 -9.72
N THR A 179 10.10 -18.25 -10.34
CA THR A 179 10.00 -18.67 -11.74
C THR A 179 10.47 -17.59 -12.71
N ALA A 180 10.37 -16.32 -12.34
CA ALA A 180 10.89 -15.19 -13.10
C ALA A 180 12.07 -14.58 -12.33
N GLY A 181 13.19 -14.37 -13.02
CA GLY A 181 14.34 -13.66 -12.48
C GLY A 181 14.20 -12.15 -12.57
N ARG A 182 15.34 -11.44 -12.71
CA ARG A 182 15.35 -9.99 -12.91
C ARG A 182 14.75 -9.62 -14.26
N ILE A 183 13.89 -8.63 -14.24
CA ILE A 183 13.23 -8.09 -15.44
C ILE A 183 13.97 -6.82 -15.85
N ASP A 184 14.29 -6.70 -17.13
CA ASP A 184 14.70 -5.41 -17.71
C ASP A 184 13.49 -4.47 -17.75
N GLN A 185 13.37 -3.65 -16.70
CA GLN A 185 12.26 -2.71 -16.54
C GLN A 185 12.27 -1.62 -17.61
N VAL A 186 13.44 -1.28 -18.13
CA VAL A 186 13.57 -0.24 -19.16
C VAL A 186 13.08 -0.77 -20.51
N ASP A 187 13.49 -1.98 -20.86
CA ASP A 187 13.02 -2.63 -22.10
C ASP A 187 11.51 -2.92 -22.02
N ALA A 188 11.04 -3.47 -20.92
CA ALA A 188 9.61 -3.74 -20.70
C ALA A 188 8.74 -2.47 -20.78
N ALA A 189 9.27 -1.32 -20.38
CA ALA A 189 8.54 -0.06 -20.48
C ALA A 189 8.60 0.58 -21.88
N ARG A 190 9.72 0.43 -22.59
CA ARG A 190 9.93 1.04 -23.90
C ARG A 190 9.41 0.18 -25.07
N ASN A 191 9.54 -1.13 -24.92
CA ASN A 191 9.19 -2.12 -25.95
C ASN A 191 8.22 -3.18 -25.39
N PRO A 192 7.01 -2.79 -24.93
CA PRO A 192 6.09 -3.71 -24.28
C PRO A 192 5.58 -4.76 -25.27
N ARG A 193 5.73 -6.04 -24.94
CA ARG A 193 5.14 -7.16 -25.68
C ARG A 193 3.71 -7.37 -25.17
N LEU A 194 2.73 -6.91 -25.95
CA LEU A 194 1.32 -6.81 -25.51
C LEU A 194 0.43 -7.94 -26.05
N SER A 195 0.97 -8.88 -26.81
CA SER A 195 0.23 -10.02 -27.33
C SER A 195 1.02 -11.31 -27.15
N TRP A 196 0.30 -12.44 -27.14
CA TRP A 196 0.92 -13.76 -27.06
C TRP A 196 1.87 -14.01 -28.24
N GLN A 197 1.48 -13.59 -29.45
CA GLN A 197 2.32 -13.76 -30.64
C GLN A 197 3.65 -13.01 -30.57
N ALA A 198 3.69 -11.89 -29.86
CA ALA A 198 4.93 -11.12 -29.66
C ALA A 198 5.93 -11.77 -28.71
N LEU A 199 5.58 -12.91 -28.08
CA LEU A 199 6.48 -13.67 -27.22
C LEU A 199 7.32 -14.68 -28.01
N ASP A 200 6.93 -15.00 -29.25
CA ASP A 200 7.60 -15.98 -30.12
C ASP A 200 8.60 -15.31 -31.08
N GLU A 201 8.69 -13.97 -31.09
CA GLU A 201 9.65 -13.16 -31.82
C GLU A 201 10.83 -12.73 -30.91
#